data_d21a44cd75b3e8545668237a4d09cab3
#
_entry.id   d21a44cd75b3e8545668237a4d09cab3
#
_cell.length_a   1.000
_cell.length_b   1.000
_cell.length_c   1.000
_cell.angle_alpha   90.00
_cell.angle_beta   90.00
_cell.angle_gamma   90.00
#
_symmetry.space_group_name_H-M   'P 1'
#
loop_
_entity.id
_entity.type
_entity.pdbx_description
1 polymer ?
#
loop_
_entity_poly.entity_id
_entity_poly.type
_entity_poly.pdbx_seq_one_letter_code
_entity_poly.pdbx_strand_id
1 'polypeptide(L)'
;MTDDLIVAHKHSFQNRDEIRSSTQCGCFYCGAIFPPAEVVDWVNDKSGQTAICPKCAIDSVLGDASGYPITQTFLRQMKQHWF
;
A
#
# COMPACT_ATOMS: atom_id res chain seq x y z
N MET A 1 -0.11 -0.24 -18.63
CA MET A 1 0.78 0.40 -17.64
C MET A 1 0.03 1.42 -16.80
N THR A 2 -0.53 2.46 -17.44
CA THR A 2 -1.30 3.47 -16.69
C THR A 2 -2.49 2.87 -15.96
N ASP A 3 -3.18 1.91 -16.59
CA ASP A 3 -4.32 1.24 -15.96
C ASP A 3 -3.91 0.47 -14.70
N ASP A 4 -2.72 -0.13 -14.70
CA ASP A 4 -2.22 -0.85 -13.52
C ASP A 4 -2.02 0.11 -12.34
N LEU A 5 -1.51 1.31 -12.61
CA LEU A 5 -1.31 2.30 -11.55
C LEU A 5 -2.64 2.80 -10.98
N ILE A 6 -3.65 2.93 -11.83
CA ILE A 6 -4.99 3.35 -11.41
C ILE A 6 -5.65 2.27 -10.58
N VAL A 7 -5.62 1.03 -11.06
CA VAL A 7 -6.26 -0.10 -10.35
C VAL A 7 -5.52 -0.39 -9.04
N ALA A 8 -4.19 -0.34 -9.06
CA ALA A 8 -3.40 -0.59 -7.86
C ALA A 8 -3.74 0.40 -6.74
N HIS A 9 -4.03 1.64 -7.08
CA HIS A 9 -4.38 2.65 -6.08
C HIS A 9 -5.58 2.24 -5.23
N LYS A 10 -6.53 1.52 -5.82
CA LYS A 10 -7.72 1.04 -5.08
C LYS A 10 -7.35 0.08 -3.96
N HIS A 11 -6.22 -0.60 -4.08
CA HIS A 11 -5.74 -1.53 -3.07
C HIS A 11 -5.04 -0.83 -1.90
N SER A 12 -4.88 0.48 -1.95
CA SER A 12 -4.36 1.25 -0.83
C SER A 12 -5.46 1.69 0.15
N PHE A 13 -6.71 1.32 -0.12
CA PHE A 13 -7.88 1.74 0.63
C PHE A 13 -8.60 0.52 1.20
N GLN A 14 -8.98 0.57 2.48
CA GLN A 14 -9.72 -0.52 3.15
C GLN A 14 -9.04 -1.88 2.93
N ASN A 15 -7.74 -1.92 3.14
CA ASN A 15 -6.89 -3.02 2.69
C ASN A 15 -6.36 -3.90 3.84
N ARG A 16 -6.99 -3.84 5.02
CA ARG A 16 -6.45 -4.56 6.19
C ARG A 16 -6.26 -6.05 5.93
N ASP A 17 -7.28 -6.72 5.41
CA ASP A 17 -7.20 -8.16 5.18
C ASP A 17 -6.13 -8.50 4.15
N GLU A 18 -6.04 -7.69 3.10
CA GLU A 18 -5.04 -7.86 2.06
C GLU A 18 -3.63 -7.63 2.59
N ILE A 19 -3.44 -6.59 3.39
CA ILE A 19 -2.15 -6.32 4.03
C ILE A 19 -1.75 -7.48 4.94
N ARG A 20 -2.67 -7.98 5.75
CA ARG A 20 -2.39 -9.07 6.68
C ARG A 20 -2.11 -10.38 5.95
N SER A 21 -2.62 -10.56 4.76
CA SER A 21 -2.37 -11.74 3.93
C SER A 21 -1.09 -11.63 3.11
N SER A 22 -0.47 -10.46 3.09
CA SER A 22 0.74 -10.21 2.32
C SER A 22 1.98 -10.71 3.05
N THR A 23 3.03 -10.99 2.29
CA THR A 23 4.34 -11.29 2.85
C THR A 23 5.23 -10.04 2.87
N GLN A 24 4.93 -9.08 2.01
CA GLN A 24 5.69 -7.85 1.89
C GLN A 24 4.76 -6.71 1.51
N CYS A 25 4.98 -5.55 2.12
CA CYS A 25 4.20 -4.35 1.86
C CYS A 25 5.14 -3.21 1.47
N GLY A 26 4.57 -2.18 0.84
CA GLY A 26 5.33 -1.00 0.47
C GLY A 26 4.46 0.24 0.45
N CYS A 27 5.07 1.39 0.67
CA CYS A 27 4.40 2.68 0.62
C CYS A 27 4.84 3.42 -0.63
N PHE A 28 3.89 3.83 -1.45
CA PHE A 28 4.25 4.54 -2.68
C PHE A 28 4.41 6.05 -2.49
N TYR A 29 4.31 6.53 -1.26
CA TYR A 29 4.69 7.91 -0.96
C TYR A 29 6.18 8.01 -0.60
N CYS A 30 6.63 7.23 0.39
CA CYS A 30 8.01 7.30 0.86
C CYS A 30 8.93 6.23 0.26
N GLY A 31 8.36 5.22 -0.41
CA GLY A 31 9.14 4.16 -1.05
C GLY A 31 9.62 3.06 -0.12
N ALA A 32 9.25 3.09 1.15
CA ALA A 32 9.68 2.08 2.10
C ALA A 32 9.02 0.74 1.82
N ILE A 33 9.76 -0.34 2.02
CA ILE A 33 9.26 -1.71 1.91
C ILE A 33 9.44 -2.36 3.28
N PHE A 34 8.39 -3.05 3.76
CA PHE A 34 8.37 -3.60 5.12
C PHE A 34 7.42 -4.78 5.20
N PRO A 35 7.61 -5.66 6.21
CA PRO A 35 6.67 -6.77 6.41
C PRO A 35 5.33 -6.27 6.98
N PRO A 36 4.24 -7.01 6.76
CA PRO A 36 2.92 -6.62 7.28
C PRO A 36 2.89 -6.40 8.78
N ALA A 37 3.73 -7.10 9.53
CA ALA A 37 3.77 -6.99 10.99
C ALA A 37 4.17 -5.60 11.48
N GLU A 38 4.83 -4.80 10.66
CA GLU A 38 5.19 -3.42 11.02
C GLU A 38 4.02 -2.45 10.88
N VAL A 39 2.95 -2.85 10.21
CA VAL A 39 1.76 -2.00 10.07
C VAL A 39 0.93 -2.15 11.35
N VAL A 40 0.95 -1.13 12.18
CA VAL A 40 0.26 -1.15 13.49
C VAL A 40 -0.81 -0.07 13.59
N ASP A 41 -0.80 0.92 12.71
CA ASP A 41 -1.78 1.99 12.69
C ASP A 41 -2.71 1.82 11.50
N TRP A 42 -4.01 2.03 11.75
CA TRP A 42 -5.06 1.83 10.77
C TRP A 42 -6.07 2.97 10.85
N VAL A 43 -6.51 3.47 9.71
CA VAL A 43 -7.63 4.42 9.67
C VAL A 43 -8.92 3.61 9.59
N ASN A 44 -9.82 3.84 10.54
CA ASN A 44 -11.12 3.18 10.56
C ASN A 44 -12.14 4.01 9.78
N ASP A 45 -12.91 3.34 8.93
CA ASP A 45 -14.10 3.94 8.33
C ASP A 45 -15.25 2.94 8.39
N LYS A 46 -16.40 3.30 7.81
CA LYS A 46 -17.61 2.49 7.92
C LYS A 46 -17.46 1.09 7.34
N SER A 47 -16.63 0.92 6.33
CA SER A 47 -16.55 -0.32 5.57
C SER A 47 -15.27 -1.12 5.82
N GLY A 48 -14.31 -0.57 6.55
CA GLY A 48 -13.08 -1.29 6.79
C GLY A 48 -11.98 -0.42 7.38
N GLN A 49 -10.77 -0.92 7.28
CA GLN A 49 -9.59 -0.26 7.83
C GLN A 49 -8.52 -0.12 6.75
N THR A 50 -7.88 1.04 6.73
CA THR A 50 -6.84 1.38 5.77
C THR A 50 -5.48 1.45 6.47
N ALA A 51 -4.48 0.77 5.92
CA ALA A 51 -3.14 0.74 6.50
C ALA A 51 -2.47 2.11 6.43
N ILE A 52 -1.79 2.46 7.51
CA ILE A 52 -0.95 3.66 7.59
C ILE A 52 0.50 3.22 7.54
N CYS A 53 1.30 3.87 6.70
CA CYS A 53 2.71 3.54 6.56
C CYS A 53 3.44 3.72 7.89
N PRO A 54 4.18 2.69 8.35
CA PRO A 54 4.91 2.79 9.62
C PRO A 54 6.12 3.74 9.56
N LYS A 55 6.49 4.18 8.36
CA LYS A 55 7.68 5.03 8.18
C LYS A 55 7.34 6.50 7.96
N CYS A 56 6.24 6.80 7.23
CA CYS A 56 5.90 8.19 6.90
C CYS A 56 4.49 8.60 7.35
N ALA A 57 3.70 7.68 7.86
CA ALA A 57 2.34 7.93 8.37
C ALA A 57 1.32 8.35 7.29
N ILE A 58 1.59 8.04 6.04
CA ILE A 58 0.66 8.29 4.93
C ILE A 58 -0.09 7.00 4.61
N ASP A 59 -1.33 7.11 4.14
CA ASP A 59 -2.20 5.98 3.82
C ASP A 59 -1.99 5.43 2.41
N SER A 60 -0.74 5.28 1.99
CA SER A 60 -0.37 4.83 0.64
C SER A 60 0.31 3.47 0.66
N VAL A 61 -0.23 2.52 1.41
CA VAL A 61 0.38 1.20 1.59
C VAL A 61 -0.27 0.17 0.69
N LEU A 62 0.57 -0.61 -0.01
CA LEU A 62 0.13 -1.74 -0.82
C LEU A 62 0.79 -3.01 -0.29
N GLY A 63 0.07 -4.13 -0.38
CA GLY A 63 0.62 -5.45 -0.06
C GLY A 63 0.76 -6.29 -1.31
N ASP A 64 1.68 -7.27 -1.29
CA ASP A 64 1.88 -8.15 -2.44
C ASP A 64 0.69 -9.09 -2.67
N ALA A 65 -0.19 -9.28 -1.68
CA ALA A 65 -1.43 -10.02 -1.87
C ALA A 65 -2.39 -9.33 -2.83
N SER A 66 -2.15 -8.06 -3.16
CA SER A 66 -2.92 -7.34 -4.19
C SER A 66 -2.66 -7.87 -5.59
N GLY A 67 -1.58 -8.62 -5.78
CA GLY A 67 -1.15 -9.10 -7.09
C GLY A 67 -0.19 -8.15 -7.78
N TYR A 68 0.10 -7.00 -7.20
CA TYR A 68 1.05 -6.04 -7.77
C TYR A 68 2.42 -6.22 -7.14
N PRO A 69 3.50 -5.96 -7.90
CA PRO A 69 4.85 -6.16 -7.38
C PRO A 69 5.22 -5.07 -6.37
N ILE A 70 5.71 -5.48 -5.22
CA ILE A 70 6.18 -4.54 -4.20
C ILE A 70 7.67 -4.32 -4.41
N THR A 71 8.00 -3.49 -5.39
CA THR A 71 9.37 -3.16 -5.77
C THR A 71 9.57 -1.64 -5.76
N GLN A 72 10.81 -1.22 -5.64
CA GLN A 72 11.14 0.21 -5.69
C GLN A 72 10.68 0.85 -7.00
N THR A 73 10.84 0.13 -8.11
CA THR A 73 10.42 0.63 -9.41
C THR A 73 8.92 0.89 -9.47
N PHE A 74 8.12 -0.09 -9.02
CA PHE A 74 6.66 0.05 -9.05
C PHE A 74 6.19 1.15 -8.10
N LEU A 75 6.75 1.19 -6.90
CA LEU A 75 6.38 2.21 -5.91
C LEU A 75 6.71 3.62 -6.42
N ARG A 76 7.84 3.77 -7.12
CA ARG A 76 8.22 5.05 -7.71
C ARG A 76 7.24 5.46 -8.82
N GLN A 77 6.82 4.53 -9.66
CA GLN A 77 5.83 4.80 -10.70
C GLN A 77 4.50 5.23 -10.09
N MET A 78 4.08 4.57 -9.02
CA MET A 78 2.86 4.95 -8.30
C MET A 78 2.98 6.36 -7.73
N LYS A 79 4.12 6.69 -7.13
CA LYS A 79 4.35 8.03 -6.59
C LYS A 79 4.27 9.09 -7.68
N GLN A 80 4.91 8.86 -8.80
CA GLN A 80 4.92 9.81 -9.91
C GLN A 80 3.53 10.04 -10.48
N HIS A 81 2.69 9.01 -10.46
CA HIS A 81 1.34 9.11 -11.00
C HIS A 81 0.38 9.81 -10.04
N TRP A 82 0.50 9.54 -8.73
CA TRP A 82 -0.51 9.96 -7.73
C TRP A 82 -0.06 11.14 -6.87
N PHE A 83 1.22 11.40 -6.80
CA PHE A 83 1.81 12.51 -6.05
C PHE A 83 2.70 13.37 -6.97
#